data_4f3bafc20012bef33c344cbb89354677
#
_entry.id   4f3bafc20012bef33c344cbb89354677
#
_cell.length_a   1.000
_cell.length_b   1.000
_cell.length_c   1.000
_cell.angle_alpha   90.00
_cell.angle_beta   90.00
_cell.angle_gamma   90.00
#
_symmetry.space_group_name_H-M   'P 1'
#
loop_
_entity.id
_entity.type
_entity.pdbx_description
1 polymer ?
#
loop_
_entity_poly.entity_id
_entity_poly.type
_entity_poly.pdbx_seq_one_letter_code
_entity_poly.pdbx_strand_id
1 'polypeptide(L)'
;MVIASVLRSYPQLQAAMFARNIAAGERQAAAGEFDLKLKGSSDNGPAGFYETYRHAIGLDQPLYSGGQAFAGYRIGRGDFQPWYQERQTNSGGEFKAGVRVPLLQNVDIDERRAALWAAQYGRQLAEPDIQAQRIQLVQEATYAYWEWIAAGESYRITDRVLHLAEDRGDRIRSQVEAGLIDPPELTDNRRLIAERRAKLADAQRKLEQTAIKLSLFWRDDSGNPMIPTADQLSAIALPPQPDSNHPMDTTDIEAALRQRPEITAFSWQQKILQVELSQAENLTLPEFDAMLTAAQDVGEPSSSKRDKSQLEIEAGLFLEVPIQRRKALGKMAAVEGKLAMLAAKQELVKDKIAVDVQAAQVGLQRSMEQVVQTQMSVELSEELAARERQNLDAGLSDLLKVTLREQYAAEAAQKLVDALLLYHRAEADLRAALGADAVVQE
;
A
#
# COMPACT_ATOMS: atom_id res chain seq x y z
N MET A 1 -3.06 -0.56 -22.04
CA MET A 1 -2.29 -1.84 -21.96
C MET A 1 -1.43 -1.93 -20.70
N VAL A 2 -0.45 -1.06 -20.47
CA VAL A 2 0.47 -1.14 -19.31
C VAL A 2 -0.27 -1.08 -17.97
N ILE A 3 -1.14 -0.09 -17.75
CA ILE A 3 -1.93 0.03 -16.51
C ILE A 3 -2.76 -1.23 -16.24
N ALA A 4 -3.41 -1.78 -17.26
CA ALA A 4 -4.19 -3.02 -17.11
C ALA A 4 -3.28 -4.21 -16.72
N SER A 5 -2.06 -4.28 -17.24
CA SER A 5 -1.07 -5.28 -16.86
C SER A 5 -0.64 -5.13 -15.38
N VAL A 6 -0.38 -3.90 -14.93
CA VAL A 6 -0.04 -3.60 -13.53
C VAL A 6 -1.17 -4.06 -12.60
N LEU A 7 -2.40 -3.69 -12.91
CA LEU A 7 -3.55 -4.03 -12.07
C LEU A 7 -3.83 -5.53 -12.00
N ARG A 8 -3.47 -6.29 -13.04
CA ARG A 8 -3.72 -7.72 -13.14
C ARG A 8 -2.60 -8.55 -12.51
N SER A 9 -1.34 -8.24 -12.77
CA SER A 9 -0.24 -9.17 -12.53
C SER A 9 1.02 -8.58 -11.90
N TYR A 10 0.99 -7.31 -11.45
CA TYR A 10 2.19 -6.71 -10.85
C TYR A 10 2.41 -7.26 -9.42
N PRO A 11 3.58 -7.89 -9.14
CA PRO A 11 3.77 -8.63 -7.89
C PRO A 11 3.66 -7.77 -6.63
N GLN A 12 4.08 -6.50 -6.67
CA GLN A 12 3.97 -5.61 -5.51
C GLN A 12 2.50 -5.30 -5.18
N LEU A 13 1.65 -5.12 -6.18
CA LEU A 13 0.22 -4.92 -5.96
C LEU A 13 -0.45 -6.22 -5.45
N GLN A 14 -0.05 -7.38 -5.99
CA GLN A 14 -0.49 -8.67 -5.47
C GLN A 14 -0.06 -8.87 -4.02
N ALA A 15 1.19 -8.53 -3.68
CA ALA A 15 1.67 -8.56 -2.30
C ALA A 15 0.83 -7.66 -1.38
N ALA A 16 0.49 -6.44 -1.82
CA ALA A 16 -0.40 -5.55 -1.08
C ALA A 16 -1.80 -6.14 -0.87
N MET A 17 -2.35 -6.83 -1.87
CA MET A 17 -3.66 -7.49 -1.75
C MET A 17 -3.70 -8.58 -0.67
N PHE A 18 -2.56 -9.21 -0.36
CA PHE A 18 -2.49 -10.18 0.75
C PHE A 18 -2.69 -9.53 2.13
N ALA A 19 -2.60 -8.20 2.25
CA ALA A 19 -2.98 -7.50 3.48
C ALA A 19 -4.42 -7.80 3.91
N ARG A 20 -5.33 -8.03 2.95
CA ARG A 20 -6.71 -8.49 3.22
C ARG A 20 -6.74 -9.84 3.93
N ASN A 21 -5.89 -10.78 3.47
CA ASN A 21 -5.82 -12.12 4.04
C ASN A 21 -5.17 -12.08 5.43
N ILE A 22 -4.13 -11.26 5.60
CA ILE A 22 -3.48 -11.03 6.90
C ILE A 22 -4.50 -10.49 7.90
N ALA A 23 -5.20 -9.40 7.57
CA ALA A 23 -6.19 -8.79 8.43
C ALA A 23 -7.41 -9.72 8.70
N ALA A 24 -7.79 -10.56 7.73
CA ALA A 24 -8.81 -11.59 7.92
C ALA A 24 -8.33 -12.66 8.92
N GLY A 25 -7.08 -13.09 8.82
CA GLY A 25 -6.44 -14.04 9.74
C GLY A 25 -6.34 -13.47 11.16
N GLU A 26 -5.92 -12.21 11.31
CA GLU A 26 -5.86 -11.52 12.61
C GLU A 26 -7.25 -11.42 13.26
N ARG A 27 -8.29 -11.07 12.48
CA ARG A 27 -9.66 -11.08 12.97
C ARG A 27 -10.12 -12.48 13.40
N GLN A 28 -9.76 -13.52 12.64
CA GLN A 28 -10.07 -14.90 12.99
C GLN A 28 -9.36 -15.30 14.28
N ALA A 29 -8.08 -14.94 14.45
CA ALA A 29 -7.31 -15.21 15.66
C ALA A 29 -7.94 -14.51 16.88
N ALA A 30 -8.36 -13.25 16.74
CA ALA A 30 -9.06 -12.52 17.80
C ALA A 30 -10.43 -13.14 18.14
N ALA A 31 -11.16 -13.67 17.16
CA ALA A 31 -12.40 -14.41 17.38
C ALA A 31 -12.16 -15.73 18.12
N GLY A 32 -11.01 -16.38 17.90
CA GLY A 32 -10.59 -17.61 18.57
C GLY A 32 -10.42 -17.48 20.09
N GLU A 33 -10.33 -16.25 20.62
CA GLU A 33 -10.35 -16.04 22.08
C GLU A 33 -11.72 -16.42 22.71
N PHE A 34 -12.75 -16.56 21.90
CA PHE A 34 -14.08 -17.03 22.31
C PHE A 34 -14.32 -18.51 22.03
N ASP A 35 -13.33 -19.23 21.52
CA ASP A 35 -13.45 -20.66 21.24
C ASP A 35 -13.63 -21.47 22.53
N LEU A 36 -14.38 -22.57 22.41
CA LEU A 36 -14.53 -23.55 23.46
C LEU A 36 -13.18 -24.23 23.72
N LYS A 37 -12.70 -24.17 24.95
CA LYS A 37 -11.39 -24.73 25.35
C LYS A 37 -11.61 -26.02 26.14
N LEU A 38 -11.04 -27.13 25.65
CA LEU A 38 -10.93 -28.37 26.40
C LEU A 38 -9.69 -28.29 27.30
N LYS A 39 -9.88 -28.42 28.61
CA LYS A 39 -8.81 -28.42 29.60
C LYS A 39 -8.70 -29.79 30.28
N GLY A 40 -7.48 -30.28 30.43
CA GLY A 40 -7.21 -31.50 31.15
C GLY A 40 -6.06 -31.31 32.14
N SER A 41 -6.13 -31.90 33.31
CA SER A 41 -5.02 -31.94 34.25
C SER A 41 -4.88 -33.31 34.92
N SER A 42 -3.66 -33.70 35.20
CA SER A 42 -3.31 -34.88 35.98
C SER A 42 -2.20 -34.48 36.94
N ASP A 43 -2.47 -34.54 38.20
CA ASP A 43 -1.55 -34.09 39.29
C ASP A 43 -1.50 -35.19 40.34
N ASN A 44 -0.36 -35.88 40.43
CA ASN A 44 -0.19 -37.06 41.23
C ASN A 44 1.01 -36.92 42.14
N GLY A 45 0.83 -37.23 43.40
CA GLY A 45 1.89 -37.39 44.43
C GLY A 45 1.99 -38.86 44.83
N PRO A 46 2.70 -39.71 44.06
CA PRO A 46 2.68 -41.19 44.24
C PRO A 46 3.55 -41.68 45.40
N ALA A 47 4.28 -40.79 46.06
CA ALA A 47 5.16 -41.18 47.16
C ALA A 47 5.17 -40.10 48.26
N GLY A 48 5.26 -40.49 49.53
CA GLY A 48 5.30 -39.61 50.67
C GLY A 48 4.22 -39.96 51.69
N PHE A 49 4.07 -39.13 52.72
CA PHE A 49 3.07 -39.33 53.75
C PHE A 49 1.62 -39.12 53.25
N TYR A 50 1.47 -38.23 52.26
CA TYR A 50 0.21 -37.94 51.58
C TYR A 50 0.25 -38.35 50.13
N GLU A 51 -0.16 -39.59 49.84
CA GLU A 51 -0.28 -40.07 48.45
C GLU A 51 -1.62 -39.60 47.86
N THR A 52 -1.52 -38.82 46.77
CA THR A 52 -2.72 -38.24 46.14
C THR A 52 -2.71 -38.37 44.63
N TYR A 53 -3.88 -38.62 44.03
CA TYR A 53 -4.09 -38.75 42.61
C TYR A 53 -5.28 -37.87 42.22
N ARG A 54 -5.02 -36.90 41.33
CA ARG A 54 -6.03 -35.94 40.85
C ARG A 54 -6.04 -35.88 39.34
N HIS A 55 -7.16 -36.12 38.78
CA HIS A 55 -7.37 -36.00 37.34
C HIS A 55 -8.61 -35.15 37.11
N ALA A 56 -8.56 -34.25 36.11
CA ALA A 56 -9.68 -33.44 35.72
C ALA A 56 -9.70 -33.26 34.19
N ILE A 57 -10.91 -33.20 33.67
CA ILE A 57 -11.19 -32.82 32.28
C ILE A 57 -12.38 -31.89 32.28
N GLY A 58 -12.35 -30.85 31.49
CA GLY A 58 -13.43 -29.85 31.45
C GLY A 58 -13.43 -29.00 30.23
N LEU A 59 -14.53 -28.34 30.01
CA LEU A 59 -14.79 -27.36 28.97
C LEU A 59 -14.86 -25.97 29.58
N ASP A 60 -14.30 -25.01 28.91
CA ASP A 60 -14.30 -23.59 29.29
C ASP A 60 -14.73 -22.76 28.08
N GLN A 61 -15.85 -22.07 28.18
CA GLN A 61 -16.43 -21.26 27.13
C GLN A 61 -16.38 -19.79 27.54
N PRO A 62 -15.47 -18.96 26.97
CA PRO A 62 -15.55 -17.52 27.11
C PRO A 62 -16.85 -16.99 26.48
N LEU A 63 -17.53 -16.08 27.16
CA LEU A 63 -18.79 -15.52 26.71
C LEU A 63 -18.59 -14.16 26.07
N TYR A 64 -19.26 -13.94 24.92
CA TYR A 64 -19.21 -12.64 24.27
C TYR A 64 -19.84 -11.51 25.09
N SER A 65 -20.78 -11.83 25.96
CA SER A 65 -21.37 -10.89 26.94
C SER A 65 -20.45 -10.54 28.11
N GLY A 66 -19.23 -11.04 28.10
CA GLY A 66 -18.30 -10.97 29.23
C GLY A 66 -18.37 -12.19 30.13
N GLY A 67 -17.26 -12.48 30.84
CA GLY A 67 -17.15 -13.65 31.72
C GLY A 67 -16.92 -14.96 30.98
N GLN A 68 -17.27 -16.09 31.60
CA GLN A 68 -17.11 -17.44 31.09
C GLN A 68 -18.09 -18.43 31.70
N ALA A 69 -18.43 -19.47 30.95
CA ALA A 69 -19.11 -20.66 31.45
C ALA A 69 -18.14 -21.83 31.44
N PHE A 70 -18.26 -22.72 32.39
CA PHE A 70 -17.40 -23.91 32.43
C PHE A 70 -18.21 -25.13 32.91
N ALA A 71 -17.78 -26.30 32.44
CA ALA A 71 -18.28 -27.59 32.92
C ALA A 71 -17.13 -28.60 32.88
N GLY A 72 -17.09 -29.49 33.89
CA GLY A 72 -16.01 -30.47 33.92
C GLY A 72 -16.33 -31.61 34.89
N TYR A 73 -15.44 -32.58 34.79
CA TYR A 73 -15.40 -33.75 35.66
C TYR A 73 -14.04 -33.83 36.31
N ARG A 74 -14.00 -34.11 37.60
CA ARG A 74 -12.75 -34.39 38.30
C ARG A 74 -12.87 -35.63 39.19
N ILE A 75 -11.70 -36.27 39.41
CA ILE A 75 -11.59 -37.33 40.39
C ILE A 75 -10.36 -37.05 41.25
N GLY A 76 -10.55 -37.16 42.55
CA GLY A 76 -9.48 -37.00 43.53
C GLY A 76 -9.49 -38.18 44.52
N ARG A 77 -8.38 -38.94 44.55
CA ARG A 77 -8.21 -40.13 45.40
C ARG A 77 -6.94 -40.07 46.18
N GLY A 78 -6.90 -40.79 47.31
CA GLY A 78 -5.75 -40.90 48.15
C GLY A 78 -5.88 -40.15 49.46
N ASP A 79 -4.77 -40.02 50.16
CA ASP A 79 -4.71 -39.41 51.51
C ASP A 79 -4.36 -37.91 51.35
N PHE A 80 -5.38 -37.11 51.43
CA PHE A 80 -5.23 -35.64 51.35
C PHE A 80 -4.96 -35.04 52.76
N GLN A 81 -4.12 -34.01 52.77
CA GLN A 81 -3.94 -33.21 53.99
C GLN A 81 -5.31 -32.74 54.53
N PRO A 82 -5.48 -32.62 55.86
CA PRO A 82 -6.75 -32.24 56.46
C PRO A 82 -7.37 -30.96 55.92
N TRP A 83 -6.54 -29.98 55.51
CA TRP A 83 -6.95 -28.71 54.97
C TRP A 83 -7.17 -28.72 53.43
N TYR A 84 -6.95 -29.87 52.75
CA TYR A 84 -7.20 -30.07 51.31
C TYR A 84 -8.18 -31.21 51.06
N GLN A 85 -8.94 -31.62 52.07
CA GLN A 85 -9.86 -32.74 51.94
C GLN A 85 -11.06 -32.51 51.03
N GLU A 86 -11.34 -31.24 50.72
CA GLU A 86 -12.34 -30.88 49.68
C GLU A 86 -11.89 -31.36 48.27
N ARG A 87 -10.61 -31.67 48.08
CA ARG A 87 -10.11 -32.21 46.81
C ARG A 87 -10.39 -33.71 46.62
N GLN A 88 -10.67 -34.42 47.68
CA GLN A 88 -11.12 -35.82 47.66
C GLN A 88 -12.54 -35.89 47.17
N THR A 89 -12.82 -36.77 46.20
CA THR A 89 -14.16 -37.00 45.65
C THR A 89 -14.71 -38.33 46.11
N ASN A 90 -16.02 -38.56 45.92
CA ASN A 90 -16.60 -39.88 46.04
C ASN A 90 -15.98 -40.82 44.94
N SER A 91 -16.25 -42.11 45.04
CA SER A 91 -15.59 -43.12 44.21
C SER A 91 -15.80 -42.93 42.70
N GLY A 92 -16.85 -42.29 42.29
CA GLY A 92 -17.16 -42.00 40.90
C GLY A 92 -16.74 -40.61 40.42
N GLY A 93 -16.08 -39.79 41.28
CA GLY A 93 -15.68 -38.45 40.94
C GLY A 93 -16.74 -37.38 41.09
N GLU A 94 -16.48 -36.14 40.66
CA GLU A 94 -17.33 -34.97 40.78
C GLU A 94 -17.60 -34.35 39.41
N PHE A 95 -18.86 -34.07 39.10
CA PHE A 95 -19.25 -33.18 38.01
C PHE A 95 -19.43 -31.78 38.56
N LYS A 96 -18.83 -30.79 37.89
CA LYS A 96 -18.95 -29.36 38.26
C LYS A 96 -19.24 -28.53 37.04
N ALA A 97 -20.22 -27.64 37.12
CA ALA A 97 -20.48 -26.64 36.10
C ALA A 97 -20.74 -25.29 36.77
N GLY A 98 -20.43 -24.22 36.03
CA GLY A 98 -20.67 -22.88 36.55
C GLY A 98 -20.50 -21.80 35.52
N VAL A 99 -20.87 -20.59 35.97
CA VAL A 99 -20.69 -19.35 35.18
C VAL A 99 -20.02 -18.31 36.05
N ARG A 100 -19.14 -17.52 35.49
CA ARG A 100 -18.58 -16.31 36.07
C ARG A 100 -18.92 -15.15 35.17
N VAL A 101 -19.57 -14.13 35.69
CA VAL A 101 -20.04 -12.95 34.97
C VAL A 101 -19.51 -11.69 35.63
N PRO A 102 -18.97 -10.73 34.88
CA PRO A 102 -18.58 -9.44 35.40
C PRO A 102 -19.80 -8.58 35.69
N LEU A 103 -19.75 -7.79 36.78
CA LEU A 103 -20.81 -6.89 37.17
C LEU A 103 -20.44 -5.41 37.05
N LEU A 104 -19.15 -5.07 36.97
CA LEU A 104 -18.63 -3.71 36.78
C LEU A 104 -17.59 -3.67 35.67
N GLN A 105 -16.32 -3.93 35.98
CA GLN A 105 -15.25 -4.03 34.97
C GLN A 105 -15.57 -5.21 34.03
N ASN A 106 -15.26 -5.07 32.72
CA ASN A 106 -15.46 -6.10 31.70
C ASN A 106 -16.94 -6.41 31.34
N VAL A 107 -17.91 -5.58 31.75
CA VAL A 107 -19.30 -5.70 31.31
C VAL A 107 -19.47 -5.25 29.86
N ASP A 108 -19.09 -4.02 29.53
CA ASP A 108 -19.29 -3.44 28.20
C ASP A 108 -18.16 -3.83 27.24
N ILE A 109 -16.92 -3.84 27.73
CA ILE A 109 -15.73 -4.19 26.96
C ILE A 109 -14.73 -4.94 27.85
N ASP A 110 -14.12 -5.97 27.31
CA ASP A 110 -12.98 -6.67 27.90
C ASP A 110 -11.83 -6.79 26.86
N GLU A 111 -10.70 -7.34 27.25
CA GLU A 111 -9.54 -7.48 26.40
C GLU A 111 -9.84 -8.29 25.12
N ARG A 112 -10.68 -9.34 25.21
CA ARG A 112 -11.07 -10.19 24.07
C ARG A 112 -11.94 -9.45 23.09
N ARG A 113 -12.97 -8.73 23.57
CA ARG A 113 -13.87 -7.91 22.72
C ARG A 113 -13.11 -6.74 22.12
N ALA A 114 -12.25 -6.07 22.89
CA ALA A 114 -11.40 -4.99 22.39
C ALA A 114 -10.49 -5.47 21.24
N ALA A 115 -9.82 -6.61 21.42
CA ALA A 115 -8.99 -7.21 20.38
C ALA A 115 -9.81 -7.57 19.13
N LEU A 116 -10.99 -8.16 19.30
CA LEU A 116 -11.87 -8.52 18.18
C LEU A 116 -12.37 -7.29 17.42
N TRP A 117 -12.79 -6.22 18.12
CA TRP A 117 -13.26 -4.99 17.49
C TRP A 117 -12.13 -4.23 16.81
N ALA A 118 -10.95 -4.16 17.45
CA ALA A 118 -9.76 -3.58 16.83
C ALA A 118 -9.35 -4.33 15.55
N ALA A 119 -9.33 -5.66 15.57
CA ALA A 119 -9.06 -6.49 14.40
C ALA A 119 -10.13 -6.35 13.30
N GLN A 120 -11.39 -6.14 13.66
CA GLN A 120 -12.46 -5.85 12.70
C GLN A 120 -12.23 -4.52 11.97
N TYR A 121 -11.82 -3.46 12.69
CA TYR A 121 -11.45 -2.18 12.08
C TYR A 121 -10.12 -2.28 11.32
N GLY A 122 -9.16 -3.08 11.80
CA GLY A 122 -7.92 -3.39 11.09
C GLY A 122 -8.17 -4.00 9.71
N ARG A 123 -9.19 -4.86 9.58
CA ARG A 123 -9.61 -5.39 8.27
C ARG A 123 -10.10 -4.29 7.32
N GLN A 124 -10.80 -3.28 7.84
CA GLN A 124 -11.23 -2.15 7.01
C GLN A 124 -10.07 -1.22 6.65
N LEU A 125 -9.06 -1.13 7.51
CA LEU A 125 -7.85 -0.33 7.27
C LEU A 125 -6.99 -0.89 6.13
N ALA A 126 -6.99 -2.20 5.89
CA ALA A 126 -6.21 -2.82 4.82
C ALA A 126 -6.60 -2.32 3.42
N GLU A 127 -7.84 -1.95 3.18
CA GLU A 127 -8.31 -1.51 1.87
C GLU A 127 -7.75 -0.15 1.45
N PRO A 128 -7.81 0.92 2.27
CA PRO A 128 -7.14 2.19 1.98
C PRO A 128 -5.63 2.04 1.69
N ASP A 129 -4.94 1.17 2.41
CA ASP A 129 -3.51 0.95 2.20
C ASP A 129 -3.23 0.31 0.81
N ILE A 130 -4.07 -0.64 0.39
CA ILE A 130 -3.99 -1.22 -0.96
C ILE A 130 -4.26 -0.16 -2.03
N GLN A 131 -5.27 0.69 -1.81
CA GLN A 131 -5.62 1.77 -2.75
C GLN A 131 -4.51 2.81 -2.88
N ALA A 132 -3.86 3.19 -1.78
CA ALA A 132 -2.71 4.10 -1.80
C ALA A 132 -1.54 3.52 -2.62
N GLN A 133 -1.19 2.27 -2.41
CA GLN A 133 -0.16 1.59 -3.20
C GLN A 133 -0.54 1.49 -4.68
N ARG A 134 -1.81 1.25 -4.98
CA ARG A 134 -2.30 1.20 -6.36
C ARG A 134 -2.14 2.54 -7.07
N ILE A 135 -2.50 3.67 -6.45
CA ILE A 135 -2.29 5.02 -7.01
C ILE A 135 -0.82 5.21 -7.36
N GLN A 136 0.08 4.92 -6.42
CA GLN A 136 1.51 5.06 -6.63
C GLN A 136 2.01 4.19 -7.79
N LEU A 137 1.62 2.92 -7.84
CA LEU A 137 2.07 2.00 -8.89
C LEU A 137 1.55 2.37 -10.27
N VAL A 138 0.32 2.90 -10.38
CA VAL A 138 -0.23 3.40 -11.65
C VAL A 138 0.54 4.63 -12.12
N GLN A 139 0.87 5.55 -11.22
CA GLN A 139 1.70 6.72 -11.52
C GLN A 139 3.09 6.32 -12.01
N GLU A 140 3.80 5.44 -11.30
CA GLU A 140 5.13 4.94 -11.67
C GLU A 140 5.12 4.22 -13.04
N ALA A 141 4.11 3.39 -13.29
CA ALA A 141 3.94 2.71 -14.57
C ALA A 141 3.66 3.68 -15.72
N THR A 142 2.89 4.73 -15.46
CA THR A 142 2.61 5.80 -16.43
C THR A 142 3.88 6.57 -16.78
N TYR A 143 4.72 6.87 -15.79
CA TYR A 143 6.03 7.50 -16.02
C TYR A 143 6.94 6.62 -16.87
N ALA A 144 7.07 5.33 -16.52
CA ALA A 144 7.91 4.41 -17.27
C ALA A 144 7.45 4.26 -18.73
N TYR A 145 6.15 4.27 -18.96
CA TYR A 145 5.57 4.22 -20.32
C TYR A 145 5.94 5.46 -21.14
N TRP A 146 5.73 6.65 -20.60
CA TRP A 146 6.02 7.89 -21.32
C TRP A 146 7.51 8.15 -21.49
N GLU A 147 8.36 7.71 -20.54
CA GLU A 147 9.82 7.72 -20.70
C GLU A 147 10.26 6.87 -21.90
N TRP A 148 9.68 5.68 -22.07
CA TRP A 148 9.99 4.82 -23.21
C TRP A 148 9.51 5.42 -24.53
N ILE A 149 8.30 5.99 -24.58
CA ILE A 149 7.80 6.68 -25.79
C ILE A 149 8.68 7.88 -26.14
N ALA A 150 9.08 8.71 -25.16
CA ALA A 150 9.96 9.86 -25.38
C ALA A 150 11.35 9.43 -25.88
N ALA A 151 11.90 8.35 -25.34
CA ALA A 151 13.16 7.79 -25.81
C ALA A 151 13.07 7.29 -27.27
N GLY A 152 11.93 6.71 -27.65
CA GLY A 152 11.64 6.29 -29.03
C GLY A 152 11.59 7.47 -30.01
N GLU A 153 10.92 8.55 -29.64
CA GLU A 153 10.89 9.76 -30.47
C GLU A 153 12.25 10.43 -30.58
N SER A 154 13.01 10.49 -29.47
CA SER A 154 14.40 10.99 -29.49
C SER A 154 15.30 10.16 -30.42
N TYR A 155 15.14 8.84 -30.44
CA TYR A 155 15.83 7.96 -31.38
C TYR A 155 15.45 8.30 -32.83
N ARG A 156 14.16 8.43 -33.15
CA ARG A 156 13.67 8.78 -34.51
C ARG A 156 14.20 10.14 -35.01
N ILE A 157 14.25 11.14 -34.10
CA ILE A 157 14.81 12.46 -34.43
C ILE A 157 16.29 12.32 -34.77
N THR A 158 17.06 11.62 -33.93
CA THR A 158 18.50 11.47 -34.10
C THR A 158 18.87 10.67 -35.37
N ASP A 159 18.10 9.62 -35.67
CA ASP A 159 18.23 8.81 -36.88
C ASP A 159 17.98 9.65 -38.14
N ARG A 160 16.90 10.43 -38.19
CA ARG A 160 16.58 11.35 -39.30
C ARG A 160 17.72 12.34 -39.55
N VAL A 161 18.28 12.91 -38.47
CA VAL A 161 19.39 13.87 -38.57
C VAL A 161 20.68 13.20 -39.07
N LEU A 162 20.91 11.94 -38.73
CA LEU A 162 22.04 11.17 -39.28
C LEU A 162 21.85 10.95 -40.79
N HIS A 163 20.71 10.47 -41.24
CA HIS A 163 20.40 10.25 -42.64
C HIS A 163 20.58 11.52 -43.49
N LEU A 164 20.16 12.68 -43.00
CA LEU A 164 20.38 13.97 -43.69
C LEU A 164 21.86 14.26 -43.89
N ALA A 165 22.74 13.89 -42.95
CA ALA A 165 24.21 14.08 -43.10
C ALA A 165 24.84 13.05 -44.05
N GLU A 166 24.34 11.82 -44.05
CA GLU A 166 24.82 10.77 -44.96
C GLU A 166 24.47 11.10 -46.40
N ASP A 167 23.21 11.47 -46.69
CA ASP A 167 22.74 11.92 -48.01
C ASP A 167 23.54 13.12 -48.51
N ARG A 168 23.87 14.05 -47.62
CA ARG A 168 24.75 15.19 -47.96
C ARG A 168 26.15 14.75 -48.26
N GLY A 169 26.68 13.79 -47.49
CA GLY A 169 28.04 13.26 -47.69
C GLY A 169 28.26 12.68 -49.09
N ASP A 170 27.24 12.01 -49.63
CA ASP A 170 27.33 11.46 -50.99
C ASP A 170 27.34 12.54 -52.07
N ARG A 171 26.54 13.64 -51.88
CA ARG A 171 26.56 14.80 -52.78
C ARG A 171 27.92 15.54 -52.72
N ILE A 172 28.44 15.81 -51.51
CA ILE A 172 29.73 16.46 -51.31
C ILE A 172 30.85 15.64 -51.99
N ARG A 173 30.84 14.31 -51.82
CA ARG A 173 31.81 13.41 -52.44
C ARG A 173 31.82 13.58 -53.97
N SER A 174 30.65 13.52 -54.60
CA SER A 174 30.52 13.70 -56.05
C SER A 174 30.98 15.08 -56.53
N GLN A 175 30.75 16.14 -55.74
CA GLN A 175 31.20 17.50 -56.08
C GLN A 175 32.72 17.68 -55.92
N VAL A 176 33.35 17.07 -54.91
CA VAL A 176 34.79 17.05 -54.72
C VAL A 176 35.47 16.29 -55.86
N GLU A 177 34.94 15.13 -56.27
CA GLU A 177 35.42 14.34 -57.37
C GLU A 177 35.31 15.10 -58.72
N ALA A 178 34.30 15.94 -58.87
CA ALA A 178 34.11 16.84 -60.02
C ALA A 178 34.96 18.13 -59.93
N GLY A 179 35.72 18.35 -58.87
CA GLY A 179 36.55 19.55 -58.65
C GLY A 179 35.75 20.83 -58.36
N LEU A 180 34.48 20.69 -57.92
CA LEU A 180 33.54 21.81 -57.65
C LEU A 180 33.64 22.33 -56.21
N ILE A 181 34.09 21.50 -55.28
CA ILE A 181 34.22 21.81 -53.85
C ILE A 181 35.58 21.31 -53.33
N ASP A 182 36.15 21.99 -52.34
CA ASP A 182 37.40 21.65 -51.73
C ASP A 182 37.37 20.36 -50.90
N PRO A 183 38.40 19.50 -50.92
CA PRO A 183 38.46 18.24 -50.16
C PRO A 183 38.23 18.34 -48.66
N PRO A 184 38.63 19.43 -47.93
CA PRO A 184 38.33 19.60 -46.50
C PRO A 184 36.87 19.52 -46.17
N GLU A 185 35.94 19.96 -47.01
CA GLU A 185 34.51 19.89 -46.83
C GLU A 185 33.98 18.43 -46.66
N LEU A 186 34.57 17.51 -47.42
CA LEU A 186 34.27 16.07 -47.27
C LEU A 186 34.75 15.53 -45.92
N THR A 187 35.92 16.01 -45.45
CA THR A 187 36.47 15.59 -44.16
C THR A 187 35.61 16.11 -43.00
N ASP A 188 35.14 17.36 -43.06
CA ASP A 188 34.24 17.91 -42.03
C ASP A 188 32.88 17.21 -42.01
N ASN A 189 32.30 16.90 -43.15
CA ASN A 189 31.05 16.14 -43.18
C ASN A 189 31.24 14.70 -42.62
N ARG A 190 32.35 14.04 -42.85
CA ARG A 190 32.65 12.73 -42.25
C ARG A 190 32.78 12.84 -40.73
N ARG A 191 33.42 13.89 -40.20
CA ARG A 191 33.48 14.17 -38.77
C ARG A 191 32.06 14.33 -38.20
N LEU A 192 31.21 15.11 -38.87
CA LEU A 192 29.81 15.33 -38.47
C LEU A 192 29.01 14.01 -38.46
N ILE A 193 29.14 13.17 -39.46
CA ILE A 193 28.51 11.84 -39.51
C ILE A 193 28.97 10.98 -38.33
N ALA A 194 30.25 10.97 -37.98
CA ALA A 194 30.76 10.23 -36.83
C ALA A 194 30.15 10.72 -35.50
N GLU A 195 30.04 12.04 -35.32
CA GLU A 195 29.38 12.64 -34.15
C GLU A 195 27.88 12.26 -34.07
N ARG A 196 27.17 12.29 -35.21
CA ARG A 196 25.73 11.92 -35.26
C ARG A 196 25.54 10.43 -35.02
N ARG A 197 26.42 9.55 -35.50
CA ARG A 197 26.40 8.11 -35.18
C ARG A 197 26.63 7.84 -33.70
N ALA A 198 27.50 8.58 -33.03
CA ALA A 198 27.69 8.48 -31.59
C ALA A 198 26.43 8.90 -30.80
N LYS A 199 25.78 9.98 -31.25
CA LYS A 199 24.48 10.41 -30.67
C LYS A 199 23.37 9.38 -30.89
N LEU A 200 23.32 8.76 -32.08
CA LEU A 200 22.32 7.70 -32.35
C LEU A 200 22.55 6.48 -31.47
N ALA A 201 23.79 6.06 -31.26
CA ALA A 201 24.12 4.96 -30.35
C ALA A 201 23.69 5.26 -28.89
N ASP A 202 23.83 6.52 -28.43
CA ASP A 202 23.33 6.93 -27.11
C ASP A 202 21.80 6.93 -27.05
N ALA A 203 21.13 7.43 -28.08
CA ALA A 203 19.66 7.41 -28.16
C ALA A 203 19.12 5.97 -28.19
N GLN A 204 19.76 5.07 -28.94
CA GLN A 204 19.41 3.65 -28.97
C GLN A 204 19.58 3.00 -27.57
N ARG A 205 20.72 3.25 -26.92
CA ARG A 205 20.95 2.77 -25.57
C ARG A 205 19.84 3.24 -24.60
N LYS A 206 19.43 4.50 -24.66
CA LYS A 206 18.34 5.04 -23.83
C LYS A 206 17.01 4.36 -24.13
N LEU A 207 16.68 4.14 -25.40
CA LEU A 207 15.46 3.44 -25.82
C LEU A 207 15.43 2.02 -25.26
N GLU A 208 16.51 1.26 -25.40
CA GLU A 208 16.61 -0.10 -24.88
C GLU A 208 16.52 -0.15 -23.34
N GLN A 209 17.19 0.77 -22.64
CA GLN A 209 17.14 0.86 -21.19
C GLN A 209 15.76 1.21 -20.67
N THR A 210 15.03 2.12 -21.32
CA THR A 210 13.67 2.47 -20.94
C THR A 210 12.68 1.35 -21.24
N ALA A 211 12.88 0.61 -22.35
CA ALA A 211 12.10 -0.60 -22.65
C ALA A 211 12.27 -1.68 -21.55
N ILE A 212 13.52 -1.91 -21.12
CA ILE A 212 13.82 -2.84 -20.02
C ILE A 212 13.16 -2.37 -18.71
N LYS A 213 13.22 -1.07 -18.37
CA LYS A 213 12.53 -0.54 -17.20
C LYS A 213 11.02 -0.71 -17.27
N LEU A 214 10.42 -0.45 -18.43
CA LEU A 214 8.99 -0.60 -18.65
C LEU A 214 8.53 -2.06 -18.49
N SER A 215 9.38 -3.04 -18.79
CA SER A 215 9.05 -4.45 -18.65
C SER A 215 8.71 -4.87 -17.20
N LEU A 216 9.14 -4.10 -16.20
CA LEU A 216 8.69 -4.31 -14.81
C LEU A 216 7.17 -4.19 -14.68
N PHE A 217 6.57 -3.25 -15.41
CA PHE A 217 5.15 -2.92 -15.37
C PHE A 217 4.35 -3.59 -16.48
N TRP A 218 5.00 -3.88 -17.62
CA TRP A 218 4.37 -4.55 -18.76
C TRP A 218 4.65 -6.05 -18.70
N ARG A 219 3.60 -6.82 -18.43
CA ARG A 219 3.68 -8.26 -18.22
C ARG A 219 2.75 -9.01 -19.16
N ASP A 220 3.13 -10.22 -19.53
CA ASP A 220 2.30 -11.15 -20.28
C ASP A 220 1.14 -11.71 -19.43
N ASP A 221 0.31 -12.54 -20.03
CA ASP A 221 -0.83 -13.17 -19.33
C ASP A 221 -0.39 -14.18 -18.26
N SER A 222 0.86 -14.64 -18.32
CA SER A 222 1.48 -15.51 -17.31
C SER A 222 2.14 -14.73 -16.18
N GLY A 223 2.16 -13.38 -16.27
CA GLY A 223 2.76 -12.51 -15.27
C GLY A 223 4.28 -12.32 -15.41
N ASN A 224 4.89 -12.74 -16.53
CA ASN A 224 6.32 -12.50 -16.77
C ASN A 224 6.57 -11.12 -17.37
N PRO A 225 7.69 -10.45 -17.01
CA PRO A 225 8.09 -9.19 -17.65
C PRO A 225 8.24 -9.33 -19.16
N MET A 226 7.61 -8.41 -19.91
CA MET A 226 7.69 -8.38 -21.37
C MET A 226 8.36 -7.08 -21.81
N ILE A 227 9.53 -7.19 -22.46
CA ILE A 227 10.25 -6.03 -23.00
C ILE A 227 9.54 -5.61 -24.28
N PRO A 228 9.01 -4.36 -24.36
CA PRO A 228 8.39 -3.87 -25.57
C PRO A 228 9.42 -3.67 -26.69
N THR A 229 8.96 -3.89 -27.92
CA THR A 229 9.77 -3.75 -29.13
C THR A 229 9.51 -2.41 -29.83
N ALA A 230 10.45 -1.95 -30.64
CA ALA A 230 10.37 -0.64 -31.29
C ALA A 230 9.15 -0.46 -32.21
N ASP A 231 8.61 -1.56 -32.77
CA ASP A 231 7.39 -1.57 -33.58
C ASP A 231 6.10 -1.27 -32.78
N GLN A 232 6.17 -1.41 -31.43
CA GLN A 232 5.06 -1.09 -30.54
C GLN A 232 5.07 0.39 -30.08
N LEU A 233 6.07 1.17 -30.50
CA LEU A 233 6.14 2.60 -30.20
C LEU A 233 5.01 3.35 -30.91
N SER A 234 4.06 3.87 -30.14
CA SER A 234 3.10 4.84 -30.64
C SER A 234 3.74 6.22 -30.77
N ALA A 235 3.23 7.05 -31.69
CA ALA A 235 3.63 8.45 -31.73
C ALA A 235 3.15 9.15 -30.44
N ILE A 236 3.94 10.09 -29.91
CA ILE A 236 3.49 10.95 -28.82
C ILE A 236 2.31 11.81 -29.33
N ALA A 237 1.18 11.66 -28.69
CA ALA A 237 0.01 12.50 -28.97
C ALA A 237 0.24 13.91 -28.44
N LEU A 238 -0.07 14.91 -29.25
CA LEU A 238 -0.14 16.30 -28.79
C LEU A 238 -1.34 16.45 -27.84
N PRO A 239 -1.19 17.17 -26.73
CA PRO A 239 -2.31 17.45 -25.86
C PRO A 239 -3.38 18.26 -26.59
N PRO A 240 -4.67 18.14 -26.22
CA PRO A 240 -5.71 19.02 -26.72
C PRO A 240 -5.37 20.48 -26.40
N GLN A 241 -5.75 21.41 -27.28
CA GLN A 241 -5.46 22.81 -27.05
C GLN A 241 -6.03 23.26 -25.67
N PRO A 242 -5.28 24.08 -24.93
CA PRO A 242 -5.72 24.51 -23.61
C PRO A 242 -7.01 25.34 -23.74
N ASP A 243 -8.05 24.87 -23.04
CA ASP A 243 -9.13 25.79 -22.69
C ASP A 243 -8.54 26.84 -21.74
N SER A 244 -8.41 28.07 -22.24
CA SER A 244 -7.76 29.20 -21.57
C SER A 244 -8.45 29.64 -20.25
N ASN A 245 -9.43 28.88 -19.76
CA ASN A 245 -10.32 29.25 -18.66
C ASN A 245 -10.51 28.16 -17.60
N HIS A 246 -9.50 27.30 -17.32
CA HIS A 246 -9.58 26.51 -16.10
C HIS A 246 -8.86 27.28 -14.96
N PRO A 247 -9.62 28.04 -14.13
CA PRO A 247 -9.05 28.56 -12.89
C PRO A 247 -8.65 27.36 -12.02
N MET A 248 -7.60 27.54 -11.19
CA MET A 248 -7.31 26.58 -10.13
C MET A 248 -8.58 26.33 -9.33
N ASP A 249 -9.17 25.15 -9.48
CA ASP A 249 -10.46 24.85 -8.89
C ASP A 249 -10.27 24.29 -7.48
N THR A 250 -10.72 25.03 -6.48
CA THR A 250 -10.74 24.57 -5.09
C THR A 250 -11.61 23.33 -4.91
N THR A 251 -12.53 23.05 -5.84
CA THR A 251 -13.37 21.85 -5.84
C THR A 251 -12.55 20.57 -6.00
N ASP A 252 -11.39 20.64 -6.68
CA ASP A 252 -10.47 19.53 -6.84
C ASP A 252 -9.82 19.12 -5.52
N ILE A 253 -9.47 20.09 -4.66
CA ILE A 253 -8.93 19.81 -3.32
C ILE A 253 -9.97 19.09 -2.47
N GLU A 254 -11.22 19.59 -2.47
CA GLU A 254 -12.30 18.94 -1.75
C GLU A 254 -12.59 17.53 -2.27
N ALA A 255 -12.54 17.35 -3.59
CA ALA A 255 -12.70 16.03 -4.21
C ALA A 255 -11.55 15.08 -3.80
N ALA A 256 -10.30 15.56 -3.82
CA ALA A 256 -9.15 14.80 -3.37
C ALA A 256 -9.27 14.39 -1.90
N LEU A 257 -9.64 15.31 -1.00
CA LEU A 257 -9.84 15.03 0.41
C LEU A 257 -10.93 13.98 0.68
N ARG A 258 -11.91 13.85 -0.22
CA ARG A 258 -12.96 12.81 -0.15
C ARG A 258 -12.51 11.47 -0.73
N GLN A 259 -11.65 11.48 -1.74
CA GLN A 259 -11.27 10.28 -2.52
C GLN A 259 -9.95 9.64 -2.05
N ARG A 260 -9.05 10.41 -1.46
CA ARG A 260 -7.74 9.92 -1.05
C ARG A 260 -7.84 8.88 0.05
N PRO A 261 -7.27 7.67 -0.17
CA PRO A 261 -7.38 6.56 0.76
C PRO A 261 -6.72 6.84 2.11
N GLU A 262 -5.72 7.71 2.18
CA GLU A 262 -5.05 8.08 3.41
C GLU A 262 -6.01 8.70 4.43
N ILE A 263 -6.97 9.52 3.99
CA ILE A 263 -7.98 10.13 4.88
C ILE A 263 -8.91 9.05 5.45
N THR A 264 -9.29 8.09 4.62
CA THR A 264 -10.10 6.93 5.06
C THR A 264 -9.30 6.07 6.05
N ALA A 265 -8.00 5.84 5.82
CA ALA A 265 -7.13 5.10 6.74
C ALA A 265 -7.09 5.75 8.13
N PHE A 266 -6.96 7.07 8.23
CA PHE A 266 -7.00 7.79 9.52
C PHE A 266 -8.31 7.56 10.26
N SER A 267 -9.44 7.50 9.57
CA SER A 267 -10.74 7.26 10.19
C SER A 267 -10.83 5.88 10.84
N TRP A 268 -10.26 4.85 10.21
CA TRP A 268 -10.22 3.49 10.76
C TRP A 268 -9.21 3.37 11.91
N GLN A 269 -8.03 4.00 11.79
CA GLN A 269 -7.04 4.06 12.87
C GLN A 269 -7.61 4.76 14.12
N GLN A 270 -8.37 5.84 13.93
CA GLN A 270 -9.06 6.51 15.03
C GLN A 270 -10.05 5.58 15.76
N LYS A 271 -10.83 4.78 15.01
CA LYS A 271 -11.76 3.80 15.61
C LYS A 271 -11.02 2.72 16.41
N ILE A 272 -9.88 2.24 15.92
CA ILE A 272 -9.04 1.28 16.66
C ILE A 272 -8.58 1.90 17.99
N LEU A 273 -8.06 3.13 17.95
CA LEU A 273 -7.64 3.83 19.16
C LEU A 273 -8.79 4.15 20.12
N GLN A 274 -9.99 4.43 19.61
CA GLN A 274 -11.19 4.59 20.44
C GLN A 274 -11.55 3.31 21.19
N VAL A 275 -11.42 2.14 20.53
CA VAL A 275 -11.61 0.85 21.21
C VAL A 275 -10.53 0.64 22.28
N GLU A 276 -9.26 0.95 21.99
CA GLU A 276 -8.18 0.89 22.98
C GLU A 276 -8.45 1.82 24.19
N LEU A 277 -8.97 3.03 23.92
CA LEU A 277 -9.33 3.99 24.97
C LEU A 277 -10.46 3.44 25.85
N SER A 278 -11.56 2.96 25.24
CA SER A 278 -12.68 2.39 25.99
C SER A 278 -12.24 1.19 26.85
N GLN A 279 -11.29 0.37 26.36
CA GLN A 279 -10.70 -0.70 27.14
C GLN A 279 -9.84 -0.17 28.30
N ALA A 280 -9.06 0.90 28.08
CA ALA A 280 -8.26 1.53 29.13
C ALA A 280 -9.12 2.18 30.20
N GLU A 281 -10.24 2.82 29.83
CA GLU A 281 -11.26 3.37 30.73
C GLU A 281 -11.90 2.28 31.57
N ASN A 282 -12.28 1.17 30.94
CA ASN A 282 -12.85 0.01 31.62
C ASN A 282 -11.92 -0.52 32.73
N LEU A 283 -10.59 -0.51 32.49
CA LEU A 283 -9.60 -0.93 33.51
C LEU A 283 -9.52 0.00 34.73
N THR A 284 -10.17 1.17 34.71
CA THR A 284 -10.26 2.05 35.89
C THR A 284 -11.37 1.62 36.86
N LEU A 285 -12.29 0.80 36.39
CA LEU A 285 -13.39 0.30 37.21
C LEU A 285 -12.89 -0.82 38.16
N PRO A 286 -13.52 -1.00 39.34
CA PRO A 286 -13.30 -2.18 40.16
C PRO A 286 -13.66 -3.47 39.41
N GLU A 287 -12.83 -4.51 39.53
CA GLU A 287 -13.22 -5.85 39.11
C GLU A 287 -14.22 -6.39 40.11
N PHE A 288 -15.46 -6.60 39.65
CA PHE A 288 -16.53 -7.14 40.49
C PHE A 288 -17.24 -8.21 39.71
N ASP A 289 -17.07 -9.46 40.15
CA ASP A 289 -17.59 -10.63 39.45
C ASP A 289 -18.52 -11.42 40.36
N ALA A 290 -19.60 -11.95 39.75
CA ALA A 290 -20.44 -12.97 40.34
C ALA A 290 -20.07 -14.34 39.74
N MET A 291 -20.02 -15.35 40.60
CA MET A 291 -19.83 -16.73 40.20
C MET A 291 -20.93 -17.59 40.78
N LEU A 292 -21.53 -18.43 39.96
CA LEU A 292 -22.45 -19.48 40.35
C LEU A 292 -21.94 -20.80 39.89
N THR A 293 -21.80 -21.76 40.80
CA THR A 293 -21.38 -23.12 40.47
C THR A 293 -22.35 -24.14 41.05
N ALA A 294 -22.53 -25.23 40.35
CA ALA A 294 -23.21 -26.44 40.79
C ALA A 294 -22.24 -27.62 40.68
N ALA A 295 -22.17 -28.41 41.73
CA ALA A 295 -21.28 -29.57 41.80
C ALA A 295 -21.99 -30.75 42.43
N GLN A 296 -21.67 -31.96 41.96
CA GLN A 296 -22.21 -33.19 42.55
C GLN A 296 -21.20 -34.31 42.38
N ASP A 297 -20.87 -34.97 43.50
CA ASP A 297 -20.06 -36.18 43.48
C ASP A 297 -20.95 -37.40 43.19
N VAL A 298 -20.40 -38.36 42.48
CA VAL A 298 -21.08 -39.63 42.13
C VAL A 298 -20.35 -40.82 42.69
N GLY A 299 -21.08 -41.91 42.92
CA GLY A 299 -20.50 -43.14 43.48
C GLY A 299 -20.52 -43.19 45.00
N GLU A 300 -19.88 -44.21 45.59
CA GLU A 300 -19.88 -44.40 47.04
C GLU A 300 -19.03 -43.31 47.74
N PRO A 301 -19.47 -42.83 48.89
CA PRO A 301 -18.73 -41.86 49.70
C PRO A 301 -17.36 -42.36 50.10
N SER A 302 -16.37 -41.47 50.10
CA SER A 302 -15.00 -41.78 50.54
C SER A 302 -14.91 -42.10 52.04
N SER A 303 -15.91 -41.67 52.82
CA SER A 303 -16.13 -42.04 54.21
C SER A 303 -17.55 -41.72 54.65
N SER A 304 -18.06 -42.35 55.69
CA SER A 304 -19.40 -42.09 56.26
C SER A 304 -19.64 -40.65 56.73
N LYS A 305 -18.54 -39.87 56.94
CA LYS A 305 -18.62 -38.47 57.35
C LYS A 305 -18.43 -37.47 56.20
N ARG A 306 -18.30 -37.97 54.95
CA ARG A 306 -17.94 -37.13 53.76
C ARG A 306 -18.71 -37.60 52.52
N ASP A 307 -20.00 -37.72 52.67
CA ASP A 307 -20.89 -37.97 51.52
C ASP A 307 -21.16 -36.68 50.81
N LYS A 308 -20.60 -36.54 49.59
CA LYS A 308 -20.80 -35.41 48.66
C LYS A 308 -21.78 -35.74 47.55
N SER A 309 -22.66 -36.73 47.75
CA SER A 309 -23.64 -37.14 46.73
C SER A 309 -24.75 -36.11 46.56
N GLN A 310 -24.96 -35.18 47.51
CA GLN A 310 -25.94 -34.12 47.37
C GLN A 310 -25.44 -33.06 46.37
N LEU A 311 -26.39 -32.45 45.65
CA LEU A 311 -26.09 -31.33 44.80
C LEU A 311 -25.63 -30.13 45.66
N GLU A 312 -24.42 -29.68 45.42
CA GLU A 312 -23.85 -28.46 46.02
C GLU A 312 -24.06 -27.29 45.08
N ILE A 313 -24.63 -26.20 45.55
CA ILE A 313 -24.73 -24.93 44.81
C ILE A 313 -23.97 -23.89 45.61
N GLU A 314 -23.00 -23.28 44.95
CA GLU A 314 -22.16 -22.23 45.53
C GLU A 314 -22.31 -20.94 44.71
N ALA A 315 -22.60 -19.84 45.42
CA ALA A 315 -22.62 -18.51 44.84
C ALA A 315 -21.55 -17.64 45.51
N GLY A 316 -20.73 -17.00 44.70
CA GLY A 316 -19.62 -16.17 45.17
C GLY A 316 -19.65 -14.78 44.53
N LEU A 317 -19.19 -13.79 45.27
CA LEU A 317 -18.93 -12.45 44.75
C LEU A 317 -17.45 -12.15 45.01
N PHE A 318 -16.78 -11.66 43.99
CA PHE A 318 -15.34 -11.37 44.01
C PHE A 318 -15.13 -9.89 43.67
N LEU A 319 -14.47 -9.17 44.57
CA LEU A 319 -14.17 -7.74 44.39
C LEU A 319 -12.67 -7.52 44.49
N GLU A 320 -12.11 -6.90 43.42
CA GLU A 320 -10.76 -6.41 43.42
C GLU A 320 -10.73 -4.92 43.02
N VAL A 321 -10.10 -4.10 43.84
CA VAL A 321 -10.01 -2.64 43.60
C VAL A 321 -8.55 -2.22 43.63
N PRO A 322 -7.97 -1.87 42.44
CA PRO A 322 -6.61 -1.32 42.41
C PRO A 322 -6.60 0.11 42.95
N ILE A 323 -6.11 0.32 44.17
CA ILE A 323 -6.17 1.62 44.87
C ILE A 323 -5.50 2.73 44.05
N GLN A 324 -4.30 2.50 43.53
CA GLN A 324 -3.55 3.53 42.81
C GLN A 324 -3.94 3.67 41.33
N ARG A 325 -4.58 2.71 40.71
CA ARG A 325 -5.03 2.66 39.31
C ARG A 325 -3.98 3.09 38.26
N ARG A 326 -2.65 3.05 38.61
CA ARG A 326 -1.56 3.57 37.76
C ARG A 326 -1.50 2.91 36.40
N LYS A 327 -1.80 1.60 36.33
CA LYS A 327 -1.80 0.84 35.08
C LYS A 327 -2.88 1.36 34.11
N ALA A 328 -4.09 1.54 34.63
CA ALA A 328 -5.24 2.02 33.83
C ALA A 328 -5.05 3.47 33.40
N LEU A 329 -4.73 4.37 34.34
CA LEU A 329 -4.50 5.79 34.05
C LEU A 329 -3.31 5.99 33.07
N GLY A 330 -2.22 5.21 33.23
CA GLY A 330 -1.10 5.27 32.31
C GLY A 330 -1.47 4.78 30.89
N LYS A 331 -2.30 3.73 30.76
CA LYS A 331 -2.81 3.29 29.47
C LYS A 331 -3.71 4.35 28.83
N MET A 332 -4.65 4.96 29.59
CA MET A 332 -5.49 6.05 29.09
C MET A 332 -4.66 7.20 28.53
N ALA A 333 -3.74 7.73 29.34
CA ALA A 333 -2.89 8.85 28.92
C ALA A 333 -2.05 8.49 27.65
N ALA A 334 -1.57 7.25 27.55
CA ALA A 334 -0.85 6.80 26.37
C ALA A 334 -1.75 6.76 25.11
N VAL A 335 -2.99 6.29 25.23
CA VAL A 335 -3.93 6.23 24.11
C VAL A 335 -4.44 7.63 23.73
N GLU A 336 -4.72 8.50 24.69
CA GLU A 336 -5.04 9.90 24.46
C GLU A 336 -3.90 10.62 23.70
N GLY A 337 -2.65 10.37 24.10
CA GLY A 337 -1.47 10.84 23.37
C GLY A 337 -1.40 10.31 21.93
N LYS A 338 -1.72 9.02 21.70
CA LYS A 338 -1.80 8.45 20.34
C LYS A 338 -2.90 9.11 19.52
N LEU A 339 -4.08 9.37 20.10
CA LEU A 339 -5.19 10.06 19.42
C LEU A 339 -4.81 11.51 19.04
N ALA A 340 -4.18 12.24 19.94
CA ALA A 340 -3.68 13.59 19.66
C ALA A 340 -2.63 13.59 18.55
N MET A 341 -1.69 12.64 18.59
CA MET A 341 -0.68 12.46 17.54
C MET A 341 -1.36 12.09 16.19
N LEU A 342 -2.36 11.23 16.20
CA LEU A 342 -3.10 10.85 14.98
C LEU A 342 -3.82 12.05 14.38
N ALA A 343 -4.48 12.86 15.20
CA ALA A 343 -5.14 14.08 14.76
C ALA A 343 -4.18 15.08 14.11
N ALA A 344 -3.01 15.32 14.72
CA ALA A 344 -1.98 16.20 14.16
C ALA A 344 -1.42 15.64 12.83
N LYS A 345 -1.23 14.31 12.72
CA LYS A 345 -0.82 13.68 11.46
C LYS A 345 -1.90 13.81 10.38
N GLN A 346 -3.18 13.69 10.74
CA GLN A 346 -4.29 13.84 9.80
C GLN A 346 -4.33 15.26 9.22
N GLU A 347 -4.16 16.29 10.04
CA GLU A 347 -4.11 17.69 9.56
C GLU A 347 -2.91 17.89 8.61
N LEU A 348 -1.73 17.40 8.98
CA LEU A 348 -0.56 17.46 8.09
C LEU A 348 -0.80 16.77 6.74
N VAL A 349 -1.50 15.63 6.73
CA VAL A 349 -1.81 14.91 5.48
C VAL A 349 -2.84 15.66 4.64
N LYS A 350 -3.84 16.31 5.26
CA LYS A 350 -4.76 17.20 4.54
C LYS A 350 -4.04 18.36 3.86
N ASP A 351 -3.11 19.01 4.59
CA ASP A 351 -2.29 20.08 4.03
C ASP A 351 -1.43 19.58 2.86
N LYS A 352 -0.79 18.41 3.00
CA LYS A 352 -0.01 17.81 1.92
C LYS A 352 -0.86 17.50 0.69
N ILE A 353 -2.06 16.93 0.86
CA ILE A 353 -2.98 16.66 -0.25
C ILE A 353 -3.33 17.97 -0.97
N ALA A 354 -3.63 19.03 -0.23
CA ALA A 354 -3.93 20.33 -0.83
C ALA A 354 -2.74 20.90 -1.63
N VAL A 355 -1.53 20.79 -1.08
CA VAL A 355 -0.28 21.21 -1.75
C VAL A 355 -0.02 20.34 -2.99
N ASP A 356 -0.17 19.02 -2.89
CA ASP A 356 0.07 18.08 -4.00
C ASP A 356 -0.89 18.38 -5.17
N VAL A 357 -2.18 18.60 -4.90
CA VAL A 357 -3.17 18.97 -5.92
C VAL A 357 -2.82 20.30 -6.59
N GLN A 358 -2.53 21.35 -5.79
CA GLN A 358 -2.16 22.65 -6.34
C GLN A 358 -0.88 22.59 -7.17
N ALA A 359 0.15 21.89 -6.69
CA ALA A 359 1.41 21.72 -7.41
C ALA A 359 1.20 20.97 -8.73
N ALA A 360 0.38 19.92 -8.71
CA ALA A 360 0.06 19.15 -9.92
C ALA A 360 -0.76 19.95 -10.94
N GLN A 361 -1.73 20.78 -10.50
CA GLN A 361 -2.47 21.68 -11.37
C GLN A 361 -1.56 22.69 -12.07
N VAL A 362 -0.68 23.37 -11.27
CA VAL A 362 0.32 24.29 -11.81
C VAL A 362 1.27 23.59 -12.77
N GLY A 363 1.75 22.39 -12.40
CA GLY A 363 2.62 21.56 -13.23
C GLY A 363 1.98 21.25 -14.59
N LEU A 364 0.73 20.79 -14.59
CA LEU A 364 -0.01 20.47 -15.81
C LEU A 364 -0.22 21.70 -16.68
N GLN A 365 -0.68 22.81 -16.11
CA GLN A 365 -0.90 24.05 -16.85
C GLN A 365 0.38 24.57 -17.50
N ARG A 366 1.48 24.64 -16.76
CA ARG A 366 2.75 25.18 -17.27
C ARG A 366 3.44 24.27 -18.27
N SER A 367 3.35 22.95 -18.07
CA SER A 367 3.87 21.99 -19.05
C SER A 367 3.09 22.07 -20.37
N MET A 368 1.78 22.28 -20.31
CA MET A 368 0.96 22.48 -21.50
C MET A 368 1.33 23.78 -22.26
N GLU A 369 1.51 24.90 -21.55
CA GLU A 369 2.02 26.14 -22.15
C GLU A 369 3.37 25.92 -22.82
N GLN A 370 4.27 25.16 -22.17
CA GLN A 370 5.57 24.82 -22.71
C GLN A 370 5.49 23.99 -23.99
N VAL A 371 4.57 23.01 -24.05
CA VAL A 371 4.34 22.21 -25.28
C VAL A 371 3.94 23.10 -26.42
N VAL A 372 2.98 24.02 -26.23
CA VAL A 372 2.53 24.96 -27.28
C VAL A 372 3.70 25.81 -27.83
N GLN A 373 4.53 26.36 -26.94
CA GLN A 373 5.65 27.22 -27.36
C GLN A 373 6.78 26.40 -28.03
N THR A 374 7.05 25.20 -27.53
CA THR A 374 8.08 24.34 -28.17
C THR A 374 7.63 23.80 -29.51
N GLN A 375 6.33 23.50 -29.69
CA GLN A 375 5.77 23.10 -30.96
C GLN A 375 5.93 24.22 -32.00
N MET A 376 5.54 25.46 -31.67
CA MET A 376 5.76 26.62 -32.55
C MET A 376 7.24 26.78 -32.90
N SER A 377 8.16 26.57 -31.93
CA SER A 377 9.60 26.62 -32.20
C SER A 377 10.05 25.54 -33.17
N VAL A 378 9.50 24.34 -33.11
CA VAL A 378 9.77 23.26 -34.09
C VAL A 378 9.34 23.68 -35.49
N GLU A 379 8.09 24.13 -35.65
CA GLU A 379 7.52 24.54 -36.93
C GLU A 379 8.36 25.63 -37.61
N LEU A 380 8.73 26.67 -36.85
CA LEU A 380 9.57 27.76 -37.35
C LEU A 380 11.01 27.32 -37.68
N SER A 381 11.58 26.42 -36.86
CA SER A 381 12.95 25.92 -37.10
C SER A 381 13.00 24.98 -38.28
N GLU A 382 11.99 24.14 -38.53
CA GLU A 382 11.87 23.28 -39.70
C GLU A 382 11.63 24.11 -40.96
N GLU A 383 10.83 25.17 -40.94
CA GLU A 383 10.63 26.10 -42.04
C GLU A 383 11.96 26.77 -42.42
N LEU A 384 12.73 27.28 -41.44
CA LEU A 384 14.03 27.90 -41.66
C LEU A 384 15.04 26.90 -42.25
N ALA A 385 15.08 25.66 -41.77
CA ALA A 385 15.94 24.62 -42.29
C ALA A 385 15.57 24.22 -43.74
N ALA A 386 14.28 24.17 -44.04
CA ALA A 386 13.80 23.89 -45.41
C ALA A 386 14.16 25.01 -46.39
N ARG A 387 13.98 26.28 -45.99
CA ARG A 387 14.35 27.43 -46.80
C ARG A 387 15.87 27.53 -47.08
N GLU A 388 16.67 27.24 -46.03
CA GLU A 388 18.15 27.27 -46.15
C GLU A 388 18.64 26.18 -47.11
N ARG A 389 18.00 25.00 -47.12
CA ARG A 389 18.30 23.93 -48.12
C ARG A 389 17.98 24.38 -49.54
N GLN A 390 16.83 25.06 -49.75
CA GLN A 390 16.46 25.61 -51.03
C GLN A 390 17.49 26.70 -51.51
N ASN A 391 17.92 27.57 -50.58
CA ASN A 391 18.92 28.57 -50.87
C ASN A 391 20.26 27.92 -51.25
N LEU A 392 20.68 26.84 -50.60
CA LEU A 392 21.87 26.10 -50.96
C LEU A 392 21.78 25.49 -52.36
N ASP A 393 20.64 24.87 -52.69
CA ASP A 393 20.39 24.31 -54.04
C ASP A 393 20.39 25.39 -55.14
N ALA A 394 20.01 26.63 -54.80
CA ALA A 394 20.06 27.80 -55.66
C ALA A 394 21.46 28.51 -55.71
N GLY A 395 22.43 28.03 -54.96
CA GLY A 395 23.79 28.63 -54.85
C GLY A 395 23.82 29.92 -54.02
N LEU A 396 22.77 30.21 -53.22
CA LEU A 396 22.63 31.44 -52.42
C LEU A 396 23.02 31.23 -50.93
N SER A 397 23.39 30.02 -50.55
CA SER A 397 23.83 29.67 -49.16
C SER A 397 25.02 28.74 -49.12
N ASP A 398 25.53 28.45 -47.94
CA ASP A 398 26.64 27.53 -47.71
C ASP A 398 26.24 26.34 -46.83
N LEU A 399 27.05 25.30 -46.85
CA LEU A 399 26.86 24.03 -46.12
C LEU A 399 26.83 24.22 -44.61
N LEU A 400 27.59 25.19 -44.08
CA LEU A 400 27.66 25.48 -42.68
C LEU A 400 26.27 25.98 -42.15
N LYS A 401 25.67 26.95 -42.90
CA LYS A 401 24.35 27.49 -42.51
C LYS A 401 23.28 26.43 -42.57
N VAL A 402 23.24 25.60 -43.59
CA VAL A 402 22.28 24.48 -43.67
C VAL A 402 22.46 23.54 -42.50
N THR A 403 23.71 23.13 -42.20
CA THR A 403 23.99 22.25 -41.04
C THR A 403 23.55 22.84 -39.73
N LEU A 404 23.78 24.14 -39.53
CA LEU A 404 23.35 24.85 -38.29
C LEU A 404 21.83 24.93 -38.18
N ARG A 405 21.11 25.21 -39.29
CA ARG A 405 19.62 25.23 -39.27
C ARG A 405 19.01 23.86 -39.00
N GLU A 406 19.58 22.80 -39.58
CA GLU A 406 19.15 21.43 -39.29
C GLU A 406 19.41 21.02 -37.86
N GLN A 407 20.55 21.44 -37.29
CA GLN A 407 20.83 21.20 -35.89
C GLN A 407 19.81 21.91 -34.98
N TYR A 408 19.48 23.18 -35.24
CA TYR A 408 18.47 23.92 -34.49
C TYR A 408 17.10 23.29 -34.61
N ALA A 409 16.70 22.79 -35.79
CA ALA A 409 15.45 22.08 -35.96
C ALA A 409 15.41 20.77 -35.14
N ALA A 410 16.50 20.01 -35.13
CA ALA A 410 16.60 18.80 -34.33
C ALA A 410 16.59 19.09 -32.80
N GLU A 411 17.26 20.14 -32.36
CA GLU A 411 17.26 20.58 -30.97
C GLU A 411 15.86 21.06 -30.54
N ALA A 412 15.14 21.78 -31.41
CA ALA A 412 13.77 22.18 -31.16
C ALA A 412 12.84 20.96 -31.04
N ALA A 413 12.97 19.98 -31.95
CA ALA A 413 12.21 18.74 -31.90
C ALA A 413 12.48 17.95 -30.61
N GLN A 414 13.76 17.86 -30.17
CA GLN A 414 14.12 17.22 -28.91
C GLN A 414 13.45 17.93 -27.70
N LYS A 415 13.48 19.26 -27.68
CA LYS A 415 12.82 20.06 -26.62
C LYS A 415 11.31 19.83 -26.59
N LEU A 416 10.67 19.61 -27.75
CA LEU A 416 9.25 19.26 -27.82
C LEU A 416 8.98 17.88 -27.19
N VAL A 417 9.83 16.89 -27.48
CA VAL A 417 9.71 15.56 -26.84
C VAL A 417 9.84 15.67 -25.33
N ASP A 418 10.80 16.45 -24.84
CA ASP A 418 11.01 16.67 -23.40
C ASP A 418 9.80 17.40 -22.76
N ALA A 419 9.22 18.38 -23.44
CA ALA A 419 8.03 19.10 -22.98
C ALA A 419 6.78 18.19 -22.95
N LEU A 420 6.61 17.33 -23.95
CA LEU A 420 5.52 16.34 -23.99
C LEU A 420 5.66 15.29 -22.86
N LEU A 421 6.88 14.84 -22.59
CA LEU A 421 7.14 13.94 -21.46
C LEU A 421 6.74 14.60 -20.11
N LEU A 422 7.13 15.87 -19.93
CA LEU A 422 6.77 16.63 -18.72
C LEU A 422 5.25 16.81 -18.59
N TYR A 423 4.56 17.09 -19.70
CA TYR A 423 3.11 17.20 -19.73
C TYR A 423 2.43 15.91 -19.28
N HIS A 424 2.79 14.78 -19.87
CA HIS A 424 2.16 13.50 -19.51
C HIS A 424 2.51 13.02 -18.11
N ARG A 425 3.67 13.41 -17.57
CA ARG A 425 3.99 13.19 -16.14
C ARG A 425 3.11 14.06 -15.26
N ALA A 426 2.95 15.33 -15.58
CA ALA A 426 2.09 16.23 -14.82
C ALA A 426 0.61 15.81 -14.84
N GLU A 427 0.14 15.22 -15.95
CA GLU A 427 -1.19 14.60 -16.03
C GLU A 427 -1.32 13.41 -15.07
N ALA A 428 -0.30 12.54 -15.02
CA ALA A 428 -0.26 11.42 -14.08
C ALA A 428 -0.17 11.88 -12.62
N ASP A 429 0.57 12.96 -12.35
CA ASP A 429 0.68 13.58 -11.02
C ASP A 429 -0.68 14.10 -10.55
N LEU A 430 -1.40 14.80 -11.42
CA LEU A 430 -2.72 15.32 -11.07
C LEU A 430 -3.72 14.18 -10.80
N ARG A 431 -3.74 13.14 -11.62
CA ARG A 431 -4.57 11.95 -11.38
C ARG A 431 -4.25 11.28 -10.04
N ALA A 432 -2.97 11.12 -9.73
CA ALA A 432 -2.52 10.57 -8.46
C ALA A 432 -2.89 11.49 -7.27
N ALA A 433 -2.68 12.80 -7.41
CA ALA A 433 -3.04 13.78 -6.37
C ALA A 433 -4.54 13.80 -6.07
N LEU A 434 -5.39 13.65 -7.08
CA LEU A 434 -6.84 13.55 -6.94
C LEU A 434 -7.31 12.19 -6.39
N GLY A 435 -6.45 11.18 -6.36
CA GLY A 435 -6.85 9.82 -5.98
C GLY A 435 -7.70 9.11 -7.04
N ALA A 436 -7.67 9.57 -8.30
CA ALA A 436 -8.54 9.06 -9.36
C ALA A 436 -8.36 7.57 -9.67
N ASP A 437 -7.15 7.03 -9.41
CA ASP A 437 -6.82 5.63 -9.66
C ASP A 437 -7.01 4.73 -8.40
N ALA A 438 -7.65 5.22 -7.35
CA ALA A 438 -7.94 4.47 -6.14
C ALA A 438 -8.94 3.33 -6.39
N VAL A 439 -9.92 3.53 -7.26
CA VAL A 439 -11.01 2.57 -7.54
C VAL A 439 -10.86 2.00 -8.95
N VAL A 440 -11.12 0.71 -9.13
CA VAL A 440 -11.30 0.12 -10.47
C VAL A 440 -12.62 0.63 -11.00
N GLN A 441 -12.61 1.44 -12.06
CA GLN A 441 -13.80 1.57 -12.89
C GLN A 441 -13.96 0.22 -13.60
N GLU A 442 -14.96 -0.57 -13.16
CA GLU A 442 -15.36 -1.82 -13.81
C GLU A 442 -15.88 -1.57 -15.23
#